data_99c7ac15ad05044cfc7bcbd6c8ddd4f9
#
_entry.id   99c7ac15ad05044cfc7bcbd6c8ddd4f9
#
_cell.length_a   1.000
_cell.length_b   1.000
_cell.length_c   1.000
_cell.angle_alpha   90.00
_cell.angle_beta   90.00
_cell.angle_gamma   90.00
#
_symmetry.space_group_name_H-M   'P 1'
#
loop_
_entity.id
_entity.type
_entity.pdbx_description
1 polymer ?
#
loop_
_entity_poly.entity_id
_entity_poly.type
_entity_poly.pdbx_seq_one_letter_code
_entity_poly.pdbx_strand_id
1 'polypeptide(L)'
;MKENLREIASNFALEGPIAAIDSLGEGFINDTFIVRTEADAPDYILQRKNKAVFPDVPAMMDNIRRVTEHIRRGVIAAGGDPRREVMTVVPAKDGHLYHVDAEGEYWAATVFIDDTVAYNKADSPELARKGGEGIGKFQSQLDDFTEPLAETIKGFHNIRHRFGQWDAALARDAAGRKMHLAGEIGWIESRRAEMLSFWSKVEDGTIPTRVTHNDTKINNILFDKQGEVLCAIDLDTVMASTSLNDFGDAIRSYAK
;
A
#
# COMPACT_ATOMS: atom_id res chain seq x y z
N MET A 1 1.62 24.56 12.64
CA MET A 1 1.44 23.36 11.79
C MET A 1 2.36 23.37 10.56
N LYS A 2 2.32 24.39 9.66
CA LYS A 2 3.19 24.45 8.45
C LYS A 2 4.70 24.57 8.78
N GLU A 3 5.10 25.27 9.84
CA GLU A 3 6.51 25.38 10.27
C GLU A 3 7.05 24.03 10.75
N ASN A 4 6.25 23.28 11.50
CA ASN A 4 6.61 21.93 11.95
C ASN A 4 6.78 20.96 10.75
N LEU A 5 5.91 21.01 9.72
CA LEU A 5 6.05 20.16 8.52
C LEU A 5 7.35 20.45 7.75
N ARG A 6 7.78 21.72 7.67
CA ARG A 6 9.03 22.10 7.01
C ARG A 6 10.24 21.57 7.79
N GLU A 7 10.20 21.64 9.11
CA GLU A 7 11.23 21.07 9.98
C GLU A 7 11.32 19.55 9.80
N ILE A 8 10.18 18.85 9.85
CA ILE A 8 10.10 17.41 9.63
C ILE A 8 10.65 17.04 8.24
N ALA A 9 10.20 17.70 7.18
CA ALA A 9 10.66 17.44 5.82
C ALA A 9 12.17 17.68 5.67
N SER A 10 12.72 18.68 6.39
CA SER A 10 14.15 18.97 6.36
C SER A 10 15.05 17.89 6.97
N ASN A 11 14.48 16.90 7.68
CA ASN A 11 15.24 15.74 8.17
C ASN A 11 15.49 14.68 7.09
N PHE A 12 14.85 14.78 5.94
CA PHE A 12 15.07 13.87 4.82
C PHE A 12 16.15 14.38 3.85
N ALA A 13 16.78 13.47 3.10
CA ALA A 13 17.79 13.78 2.11
C ALA A 13 17.14 14.31 0.81
N LEU A 14 16.38 15.40 0.92
CA LEU A 14 15.73 16.04 -0.23
C LEU A 14 16.78 16.77 -1.08
N GLU A 15 16.58 16.75 -2.39
CA GLU A 15 17.32 17.59 -3.32
C GLU A 15 16.62 18.95 -3.43
N GLY A 16 17.39 20.02 -3.36
CA GLY A 16 16.91 21.41 -3.47
C GLY A 16 16.18 21.95 -2.23
N PRO A 17 15.96 23.26 -2.18
CA PRO A 17 15.23 23.93 -1.11
C PRO A 17 13.72 23.65 -1.19
N ILE A 18 13.07 23.60 -0.05
CA ILE A 18 11.61 23.45 0.03
C ILE A 18 10.94 24.79 -0.31
N ALA A 19 10.14 24.84 -1.37
CA ALA A 19 9.32 25.99 -1.74
C ALA A 19 8.00 26.04 -0.94
N ALA A 20 7.23 24.96 -0.96
CA ALA A 20 5.93 24.86 -0.29
C ALA A 20 5.67 23.44 0.23
N ILE A 21 4.74 23.33 1.18
CA ILE A 21 4.19 22.04 1.63
C ILE A 21 2.68 22.22 1.71
N ASP A 22 1.97 21.35 0.99
CA ASP A 22 0.50 21.35 0.93
C ASP A 22 -0.06 19.97 1.22
N SER A 23 -1.27 19.92 1.78
CA SER A 23 -1.96 18.64 1.99
C SER A 23 -2.30 18.01 0.64
N LEU A 24 -2.05 16.73 0.49
CA LEU A 24 -2.34 15.96 -0.72
C LEU A 24 -3.49 14.99 -0.46
N GLY A 25 -4.70 15.45 -0.78
CA GLY A 25 -5.93 14.67 -0.64
C GLY A 25 -6.34 14.40 0.82
N GLU A 26 -7.43 13.65 0.97
CA GLU A 26 -7.88 13.10 2.25
C GLU A 26 -7.41 11.65 2.33
N GLY A 27 -6.18 11.42 2.80
CA GLY A 27 -5.69 10.07 3.11
C GLY A 27 -6.55 9.46 4.22
N PHE A 28 -7.11 8.26 4.00
CA PHE A 28 -7.97 7.60 5.00
C PHE A 28 -7.16 7.04 6.18
N ILE A 29 -5.88 6.77 6.00
CA ILE A 29 -5.02 6.11 6.99
C ILE A 29 -3.88 7.03 7.40
N ASN A 30 -3.07 7.50 6.45
CA ASN A 30 -1.92 8.36 6.68
C ASN A 30 -2.26 9.81 6.35
N ASP A 31 -1.69 10.77 7.09
CA ASP A 31 -1.69 12.17 6.64
C ASP A 31 -0.63 12.31 5.54
N THR A 32 -1.05 12.79 4.38
CA THR A 32 -0.21 12.90 3.19
C THR A 32 -0.06 14.34 2.74
N PHE A 33 1.18 14.73 2.48
CA PHE A 33 1.56 16.06 2.03
C PHE A 33 2.43 15.98 0.79
N ILE A 34 2.31 16.99 -0.08
CA ILE A 34 3.26 17.20 -1.15
C ILE A 34 4.25 18.27 -0.75
N VAL A 35 5.53 17.96 -0.82
CA VAL A 35 6.64 18.90 -0.61
C VAL A 35 7.12 19.37 -1.97
N ARG A 36 6.83 20.63 -2.28
CA ARG A 36 7.30 21.28 -3.51
C ARG A 36 8.70 21.80 -3.27
N THR A 37 9.57 21.60 -4.24
CA THR A 37 10.94 22.10 -4.23
C THR A 37 11.11 23.27 -5.19
N GLU A 38 12.24 23.99 -5.06
CA GLU A 38 12.60 25.05 -5.98
C GLU A 38 13.39 24.51 -7.19
N ALA A 39 13.37 25.23 -8.29
CA ALA A 39 14.08 24.93 -9.54
C ALA A 39 13.71 23.55 -10.14
N ASP A 40 14.71 22.83 -10.67
CA ASP A 40 14.55 21.55 -11.34
C ASP A 40 14.68 20.34 -10.40
N ALA A 41 14.61 20.56 -9.07
CA ALA A 41 14.65 19.46 -8.10
C ALA A 41 13.31 18.73 -8.05
N PRO A 42 13.30 17.41 -7.77
CA PRO A 42 12.08 16.64 -7.70
C PRO A 42 11.20 17.07 -6.52
N ASP A 43 9.90 17.03 -6.67
CA ASP A 43 8.95 17.13 -5.57
C ASP A 43 8.89 15.80 -4.79
N TYR A 44 8.32 15.86 -3.57
CA TYR A 44 8.26 14.69 -2.70
C TYR A 44 6.88 14.51 -2.08
N ILE A 45 6.55 13.27 -1.74
CA ILE A 45 5.45 12.92 -0.86
C ILE A 45 6.00 12.75 0.54
N LEU A 46 5.44 13.46 1.50
CA LEU A 46 5.73 13.30 2.93
C LEU A 46 4.49 12.72 3.61
N GLN A 47 4.65 11.62 4.33
CA GLN A 47 3.54 10.94 5.01
C GLN A 47 3.82 10.76 6.48
N ARG A 48 2.84 11.12 7.34
CA ARG A 48 2.80 10.66 8.72
C ARG A 48 2.14 9.30 8.76
N LYS A 49 2.87 8.28 9.21
CA LYS A 49 2.40 6.90 9.26
C LYS A 49 1.52 6.65 10.47
N ASN A 50 0.37 6.04 10.26
CA ASN A 50 -0.60 5.76 11.32
C ASN A 50 -0.17 4.53 12.14
N LYS A 51 0.41 4.75 13.32
CA LYS A 51 0.88 3.69 14.25
C LYS A 51 -0.24 2.78 14.75
N ALA A 52 -1.49 3.22 14.75
CA ALA A 52 -2.62 2.38 15.16
C ALA A 52 -2.94 1.31 14.11
N VAL A 53 -2.63 1.57 12.84
CA VAL A 53 -2.80 0.63 11.73
C VAL A 53 -1.50 -0.14 11.49
N PHE A 54 -0.35 0.54 11.53
CA PHE A 54 0.98 0.00 11.28
C PHE A 54 1.81 0.07 12.57
N PRO A 55 1.70 -0.91 13.48
CA PRO A 55 2.38 -0.86 14.78
C PRO A 55 3.91 -0.95 14.69
N ASP A 56 4.44 -1.49 13.59
CA ASP A 56 5.88 -1.60 13.33
C ASP A 56 6.23 -0.86 12.02
N VAL A 57 6.29 0.47 12.09
CA VAL A 57 6.68 1.32 10.96
C VAL A 57 8.09 1.03 10.45
N PRO A 58 9.11 0.78 11.31
CA PRO A 58 10.43 0.36 10.84
C PRO A 58 10.42 -0.87 9.94
N ALA A 59 9.72 -1.94 10.34
CA ALA A 59 9.61 -3.17 9.55
C ALA A 59 8.83 -2.93 8.24
N MET A 60 7.77 -2.12 8.28
CA MET A 60 7.01 -1.73 7.09
C MET A 60 7.90 -1.00 6.08
N MET A 61 8.68 -0.03 6.53
CA MET A 61 9.58 0.72 5.64
C MET A 61 10.71 -0.14 5.08
N ASP A 62 11.20 -1.15 5.81
CA ASP A 62 12.16 -2.11 5.30
C ASP A 62 11.54 -3.02 4.23
N ASN A 63 10.30 -3.48 4.40
CA ASN A 63 9.56 -4.20 3.35
C ASN A 63 9.47 -3.36 2.07
N ILE A 64 9.04 -2.10 2.19
CA ILE A 64 8.91 -1.17 1.06
C ILE A 64 10.25 -1.00 0.35
N ARG A 65 11.32 -0.77 1.08
CA ARG A 65 12.67 -0.62 0.52
C ARG A 65 13.10 -1.85 -0.28
N ARG A 66 12.99 -3.04 0.32
CA ARG A 66 13.41 -4.30 -0.34
C ARG A 66 12.64 -4.54 -1.62
N VAL A 67 11.31 -4.36 -1.57
CA VAL A 67 10.43 -4.54 -2.73
C VAL A 67 10.75 -3.52 -3.83
N THR A 68 10.86 -2.24 -3.48
CA THR A 68 11.14 -1.19 -4.47
C THR A 68 12.54 -1.28 -5.05
N GLU A 69 13.55 -1.68 -4.26
CA GLU A 69 14.91 -1.92 -4.77
C GLU A 69 14.96 -3.13 -5.71
N HIS A 70 14.21 -4.19 -5.44
CA HIS A 70 14.11 -5.34 -6.33
C HIS A 70 13.47 -4.95 -7.67
N ILE A 71 12.31 -4.29 -7.64
CA ILE A 71 11.62 -3.79 -8.84
C ILE A 71 12.55 -2.84 -9.63
N ARG A 72 13.23 -1.93 -8.95
CA ARG A 72 14.18 -0.99 -9.57
C ARG A 72 15.26 -1.70 -10.37
N ARG A 73 15.86 -2.77 -9.82
CA ARG A 73 16.87 -3.56 -10.55
C ARG A 73 16.28 -4.18 -11.81
N GLY A 74 15.07 -4.74 -11.73
CA GLY A 74 14.36 -5.31 -12.87
C GLY A 74 14.04 -4.28 -13.95
N VAL A 75 13.53 -3.10 -13.55
CA VAL A 75 13.23 -1.98 -14.46
C VAL A 75 14.49 -1.53 -15.21
N ILE A 76 15.61 -1.33 -14.50
CA ILE A 76 16.88 -0.94 -15.12
C ILE A 76 17.38 -2.02 -16.10
N ALA A 77 17.32 -3.30 -15.71
CA ALA A 77 17.73 -4.42 -16.55
C ALA A 77 16.89 -4.54 -17.84
N ALA A 78 15.60 -4.17 -17.75
CA ALA A 78 14.70 -4.11 -18.91
C ALA A 78 14.84 -2.84 -19.77
N GLY A 79 15.72 -1.89 -19.39
CA GLY A 79 15.90 -0.61 -20.09
C GLY A 79 14.78 0.41 -19.84
N GLY A 80 13.98 0.23 -18.79
CA GLY A 80 12.92 1.15 -18.35
C GLY A 80 13.47 2.32 -17.52
N ASP A 81 12.57 3.23 -17.15
CA ASP A 81 12.90 4.42 -16.35
C ASP A 81 12.56 4.20 -14.86
N PRO A 82 13.56 3.94 -13.99
CA PRO A 82 13.33 3.69 -12.58
C PRO A 82 12.84 4.93 -11.79
N ARG A 83 12.85 6.13 -12.39
CA ARG A 83 12.27 7.33 -11.77
C ARG A 83 10.75 7.37 -11.89
N ARG A 84 10.21 6.67 -12.88
CA ARG A 84 8.79 6.66 -13.20
C ARG A 84 8.10 5.32 -12.94
N GLU A 85 8.85 4.22 -13.10
CA GLU A 85 8.28 2.87 -13.07
C GLU A 85 8.39 2.17 -11.71
N VAL A 86 8.95 2.85 -10.71
CA VAL A 86 8.98 2.35 -9.33
C VAL A 86 9.05 3.51 -8.32
N MET A 87 8.37 3.33 -7.20
CA MET A 87 8.41 4.26 -6.08
C MET A 87 9.83 4.35 -5.50
N THR A 88 10.28 5.55 -5.17
CA THR A 88 11.60 5.79 -4.57
C THR A 88 11.44 6.31 -3.16
N VAL A 89 11.88 5.55 -2.17
CA VAL A 89 11.96 5.99 -0.77
C VAL A 89 13.13 6.95 -0.61
N VAL A 90 12.91 8.06 0.07
CA VAL A 90 13.96 9.04 0.41
C VAL A 90 14.39 8.80 1.86
N PRO A 91 15.66 8.48 2.11
CA PRO A 91 16.14 8.26 3.48
C PRO A 91 16.15 9.58 4.27
N ALA A 92 16.00 9.47 5.58
CA ALA A 92 16.32 10.55 6.49
C ALA A 92 17.85 10.80 6.52
N LYS A 93 18.28 11.99 6.94
CA LYS A 93 19.69 12.38 6.97
C LYS A 93 20.55 11.55 7.93
N ASP A 94 19.93 10.86 8.87
CA ASP A 94 20.57 9.89 9.77
C ASP A 94 20.71 8.48 9.15
N GLY A 95 20.22 8.29 7.94
CA GLY A 95 20.26 7.03 7.18
C GLY A 95 19.07 6.09 7.42
N HIS A 96 18.14 6.42 8.33
CA HIS A 96 16.90 5.64 8.48
C HIS A 96 15.94 5.91 7.32
N LEU A 97 14.99 4.98 7.11
CA LEU A 97 13.95 5.12 6.07
C LEU A 97 12.73 5.94 6.53
N TYR A 98 12.79 6.46 7.73
CA TYR A 98 11.77 7.24 8.39
C TYR A 98 12.41 8.23 9.36
N HIS A 99 11.66 9.26 9.73
CA HIS A 99 12.01 10.19 10.81
C HIS A 99 10.98 10.07 11.93
N VAL A 100 11.42 10.15 13.18
CA VAL A 100 10.53 10.21 14.36
C VAL A 100 10.57 11.62 14.91
N ASP A 101 9.41 12.28 14.95
CA ASP A 101 9.33 13.64 15.49
C ASP A 101 9.30 13.67 17.03
N ALA A 102 9.24 14.87 17.60
CA ALA A 102 9.25 15.08 19.06
C ALA A 102 8.01 14.49 19.76
N GLU A 103 6.92 14.32 19.06
CA GLU A 103 5.68 13.68 19.51
C GLU A 103 5.71 12.14 19.40
N GLY A 104 6.79 11.60 18.84
CA GLY A 104 6.97 10.17 18.59
C GLY A 104 6.16 9.66 17.40
N GLU A 105 5.77 10.55 16.47
CA GLU A 105 5.13 10.18 15.23
C GLU A 105 6.15 9.83 14.15
N TYR A 106 5.84 8.81 13.33
CA TYR A 106 6.71 8.35 12.25
C TYR A 106 6.37 9.04 10.95
N TRP A 107 7.40 9.54 10.28
CA TRP A 107 7.30 10.21 9.00
C TRP A 107 8.15 9.48 7.96
N ALA A 108 7.66 9.37 6.75
CA ALA A 108 8.40 8.79 5.63
C ALA A 108 8.27 9.72 4.42
N ALA A 109 9.30 9.73 3.57
CA ALA A 109 9.32 10.51 2.35
C ALA A 109 9.58 9.62 1.14
N THR A 110 8.90 9.92 0.02
CA THR A 110 9.14 9.31 -1.28
C THR A 110 9.22 10.37 -2.35
N VAL A 111 9.92 10.09 -3.45
CA VAL A 111 9.93 11.00 -4.60
C VAL A 111 8.56 11.03 -5.23
N PHE A 112 8.04 12.22 -5.50
CA PHE A 112 6.80 12.39 -6.26
C PHE A 112 7.06 12.06 -7.73
N ILE A 113 6.24 11.18 -8.28
CA ILE A 113 6.31 10.85 -9.71
C ILE A 113 5.38 11.83 -10.45
N ASP A 114 5.97 12.81 -11.09
CA ASP A 114 5.24 13.85 -11.83
C ASP A 114 4.63 13.34 -13.14
N ASP A 115 3.83 14.18 -13.78
CA ASP A 115 3.18 13.86 -15.07
C ASP A 115 2.42 12.53 -15.05
N THR A 116 1.76 12.25 -13.94
CA THR A 116 0.98 11.03 -13.72
C THR A 116 -0.50 11.33 -13.45
N VAL A 117 -1.32 10.31 -13.66
CA VAL A 117 -2.75 10.32 -13.33
C VAL A 117 -3.04 9.14 -12.42
N ALA A 118 -3.78 9.38 -11.33
CA ALA A 118 -4.39 8.34 -10.50
C ALA A 118 -5.91 8.45 -10.58
N TYR A 119 -6.59 7.32 -10.69
CA TYR A 119 -8.05 7.28 -10.79
C TYR A 119 -8.66 6.78 -9.49
N ASN A 120 -9.67 7.47 -8.97
CA ASN A 120 -10.38 7.03 -7.76
C ASN A 120 -11.39 5.90 -8.03
N LYS A 121 -11.76 5.70 -9.30
CA LYS A 121 -12.74 4.72 -9.72
C LYS A 121 -12.43 4.25 -11.15
N ALA A 122 -12.64 2.97 -11.42
CA ALA A 122 -12.66 2.45 -12.79
C ALA A 122 -14.04 2.76 -13.41
N ASP A 123 -14.12 3.80 -14.22
CA ASP A 123 -15.36 4.25 -14.85
C ASP A 123 -15.59 3.63 -16.23
N SER A 124 -14.66 2.82 -16.70
CA SER A 124 -14.77 2.08 -17.97
C SER A 124 -14.14 0.68 -17.85
N PRO A 125 -14.61 -0.30 -18.67
CA PRO A 125 -13.98 -1.60 -18.76
C PRO A 125 -12.50 -1.54 -19.16
N GLU A 126 -12.13 -0.57 -20.02
CA GLU A 126 -10.76 -0.38 -20.45
C GLU A 126 -9.86 0.09 -19.29
N LEU A 127 -10.33 1.03 -18.48
CA LEU A 127 -9.59 1.49 -17.31
C LEU A 127 -9.47 0.37 -16.26
N ALA A 128 -10.52 -0.44 -16.06
CA ALA A 128 -10.48 -1.60 -15.18
C ALA A 128 -9.45 -2.64 -15.68
N ARG A 129 -9.39 -2.88 -16.99
CA ARG A 129 -8.40 -3.76 -17.63
C ARG A 129 -6.98 -3.25 -17.37
N LYS A 130 -6.72 -1.98 -17.61
CA LYS A 130 -5.41 -1.34 -17.35
C LYS A 130 -5.03 -1.36 -15.88
N GLY A 131 -5.98 -1.14 -14.96
CA GLY A 131 -5.75 -1.32 -13.54
C GLY A 131 -5.30 -2.75 -13.20
N GLY A 132 -5.96 -3.76 -13.78
CA GLY A 132 -5.56 -5.16 -13.68
C GLY A 132 -4.17 -5.44 -14.24
N GLU A 133 -3.80 -4.82 -15.38
CA GLU A 133 -2.44 -4.87 -15.94
C GLU A 133 -1.41 -4.30 -14.97
N GLY A 134 -1.74 -3.20 -14.27
CA GLY A 134 -0.86 -2.59 -13.27
C GLY A 134 -0.55 -3.52 -12.11
N ILE A 135 -1.57 -4.21 -11.58
CA ILE A 135 -1.37 -5.21 -10.52
C ILE A 135 -0.60 -6.43 -11.05
N GLY A 136 -0.93 -6.91 -12.26
CA GLY A 136 -0.20 -7.99 -12.90
C GLY A 136 1.27 -7.66 -13.15
N LYS A 137 1.58 -6.42 -13.57
CA LYS A 137 2.94 -5.90 -13.72
C LYS A 137 3.69 -5.95 -12.38
N PHE A 138 3.07 -5.43 -11.31
CA PHE A 138 3.65 -5.45 -9.96
C PHE A 138 3.96 -6.88 -9.49
N GLN A 139 3.03 -7.81 -9.62
CA GLN A 139 3.21 -9.21 -9.24
C GLN A 139 4.30 -9.89 -10.09
N SER A 140 4.35 -9.63 -11.39
CA SER A 140 5.35 -10.18 -12.29
C SER A 140 6.76 -9.66 -11.98
N GLN A 141 6.90 -8.39 -11.60
CA GLN A 141 8.17 -7.80 -11.19
C GLN A 141 8.73 -8.39 -9.87
N LEU A 142 7.89 -9.13 -9.12
CA LEU A 142 8.24 -9.74 -7.83
C LEU A 142 8.17 -11.27 -7.86
N ASP A 143 8.04 -11.89 -9.03
CA ASP A 143 7.89 -13.34 -9.15
C ASP A 143 9.12 -14.12 -8.65
N ASP A 144 10.31 -13.55 -8.81
CA ASP A 144 11.58 -14.09 -8.34
C ASP A 144 12.06 -13.49 -7.00
N PHE A 145 11.23 -12.67 -6.33
CA PHE A 145 11.54 -12.12 -5.01
C PHE A 145 11.43 -13.22 -3.94
N THR A 146 12.54 -13.54 -3.27
CA THR A 146 12.61 -14.64 -2.30
C THR A 146 12.95 -14.21 -0.88
N GLU A 147 13.21 -12.92 -0.65
CA GLU A 147 13.53 -12.41 0.67
C GLU A 147 12.28 -12.43 1.58
N PRO A 148 12.41 -12.81 2.86
CA PRO A 148 11.28 -12.77 3.78
C PRO A 148 10.86 -11.32 4.06
N LEU A 149 9.55 -11.05 4.01
CA LEU A 149 8.96 -9.78 4.42
C LEU A 149 8.31 -9.92 5.81
N ALA A 150 8.35 -8.84 6.59
CA ALA A 150 7.69 -8.78 7.88
C ALA A 150 6.15 -8.73 7.70
N GLU A 151 5.40 -9.39 8.59
CA GLU A 151 3.95 -9.25 8.68
C GLU A 151 3.63 -7.95 9.45
N THR A 152 3.47 -6.84 8.73
CA THR A 152 3.30 -5.51 9.32
C THR A 152 1.90 -5.26 9.88
N ILE A 153 0.90 -5.98 9.37
CA ILE A 153 -0.46 -6.00 9.92
C ILE A 153 -0.84 -7.46 10.17
N LYS A 154 -0.84 -7.87 11.42
CA LYS A 154 -1.07 -9.25 11.82
C LYS A 154 -2.40 -9.79 11.29
N GLY A 155 -2.34 -10.88 10.52
CA GLY A 155 -3.50 -11.58 9.97
C GLY A 155 -4.32 -10.72 8.99
N PHE A 156 -3.71 -9.80 8.24
CA PHE A 156 -4.41 -8.78 7.44
C PHE A 156 -5.47 -9.38 6.51
N HIS A 157 -5.11 -10.29 5.63
CA HIS A 157 -6.04 -11.02 4.75
C HIS A 157 -6.24 -12.48 5.16
N ASN A 158 -5.80 -12.87 6.35
CA ASN A 158 -5.99 -14.21 6.87
C ASN A 158 -7.45 -14.42 7.28
N ILE A 159 -8.21 -15.17 6.49
CA ILE A 159 -9.65 -15.35 6.72
C ILE A 159 -9.93 -16.13 8.03
N ARG A 160 -9.04 -17.03 8.46
CA ARG A 160 -9.15 -17.72 9.74
C ARG A 160 -9.03 -16.74 10.91
N HIS A 161 -8.06 -15.83 10.84
CA HIS A 161 -7.89 -14.75 11.81
C HIS A 161 -9.13 -13.84 11.84
N ARG A 162 -9.66 -13.49 10.66
CA ARG A 162 -10.86 -12.63 10.53
C ARG A 162 -12.10 -13.31 11.10
N PHE A 163 -12.30 -14.62 10.91
CA PHE A 163 -13.40 -15.32 11.56
C PHE A 163 -13.24 -15.40 13.09
N GLY A 164 -12.01 -15.50 13.61
CA GLY A 164 -11.79 -15.39 15.06
C GLY A 164 -12.22 -14.02 15.61
N GLN A 165 -11.91 -12.92 14.89
CA GLN A 165 -12.36 -11.58 15.24
C GLN A 165 -13.89 -11.43 15.12
N TRP A 166 -14.47 -12.02 14.08
CA TRP A 166 -15.91 -12.07 13.84
C TRP A 166 -16.65 -12.78 14.98
N ASP A 167 -16.23 -13.97 15.38
CA ASP A 167 -16.82 -14.73 16.48
C ASP A 167 -16.76 -13.95 17.79
N ALA A 168 -15.62 -13.33 18.09
CA ALA A 168 -15.46 -12.51 19.28
C ALA A 168 -16.37 -11.27 19.25
N ALA A 169 -16.53 -10.63 18.08
CA ALA A 169 -17.43 -9.49 17.94
C ALA A 169 -18.90 -9.86 18.12
N LEU A 170 -19.33 -10.98 17.53
CA LEU A 170 -20.69 -11.50 17.67
C LEU A 170 -21.01 -11.95 19.11
N ALA A 171 -20.03 -12.55 19.80
CA ALA A 171 -20.19 -12.97 21.20
C ALA A 171 -20.32 -11.76 22.13
N ARG A 172 -19.53 -10.70 21.88
CA ARG A 172 -19.54 -9.48 22.69
C ARG A 172 -20.78 -8.62 22.47
N ASP A 173 -21.25 -8.52 21.21
CA ASP A 173 -22.38 -7.67 20.77
C ASP A 173 -22.44 -6.29 21.47
N ALA A 174 -21.30 -5.59 21.50
CA ALA A 174 -21.06 -4.41 22.34
C ALA A 174 -22.08 -3.28 22.14
N ALA A 175 -22.71 -3.18 20.96
CA ALA A 175 -23.69 -2.17 20.62
C ALA A 175 -25.14 -2.73 20.52
N GLY A 176 -25.37 -4.01 20.84
CA GLY A 176 -26.67 -4.67 20.76
C GLY A 176 -27.26 -4.74 19.34
N ARG A 177 -26.42 -4.70 18.31
CA ARG A 177 -26.87 -4.63 16.89
C ARG A 177 -27.04 -5.98 16.23
N LYS A 178 -26.54 -7.06 16.84
CA LYS A 178 -26.54 -8.42 16.27
C LYS A 178 -27.94 -8.87 15.83
N MET A 179 -28.97 -8.58 16.63
CA MET A 179 -30.34 -8.95 16.33
C MET A 179 -30.88 -8.31 15.03
N HIS A 180 -30.35 -7.16 14.63
CA HIS A 180 -30.75 -6.44 13.40
C HIS A 180 -29.98 -6.89 12.17
N LEU A 181 -28.97 -7.74 12.33
CA LEU A 181 -28.04 -8.19 11.26
C LEU A 181 -28.15 -9.71 11.02
N ALA A 182 -29.25 -10.34 11.40
CA ALA A 182 -29.40 -11.79 11.29
C ALA A 182 -29.24 -12.31 9.85
N GLY A 183 -29.71 -11.55 8.86
CA GLY A 183 -29.58 -11.89 7.44
C GLY A 183 -28.12 -11.86 6.98
N GLU A 184 -27.39 -10.79 7.26
CA GLU A 184 -25.98 -10.59 6.91
C GLU A 184 -25.09 -11.61 7.63
N ILE A 185 -25.35 -11.85 8.90
CA ILE A 185 -24.65 -12.87 9.69
C ILE A 185 -24.87 -14.25 9.07
N GLY A 186 -26.12 -14.62 8.79
CA GLY A 186 -26.44 -15.90 8.14
C GLY A 186 -25.78 -16.05 6.76
N TRP A 187 -25.72 -14.96 5.99
CA TRP A 187 -25.06 -14.94 4.68
C TRP A 187 -23.55 -15.18 4.79
N ILE A 188 -22.87 -14.55 5.75
CA ILE A 188 -21.43 -14.74 6.01
C ILE A 188 -21.18 -16.16 6.51
N GLU A 189 -21.96 -16.63 7.50
CA GLU A 189 -21.81 -17.97 8.08
C GLU A 189 -22.00 -19.08 7.05
N SER A 190 -22.91 -18.91 6.10
CA SER A 190 -23.12 -19.89 5.03
C SER A 190 -21.91 -20.09 4.10
N ARG A 191 -20.96 -19.15 4.10
CA ARG A 191 -19.74 -19.18 3.30
C ARG A 191 -18.49 -19.52 4.09
N ARG A 192 -18.59 -19.58 5.41
CA ARG A 192 -17.46 -19.80 6.31
C ARG A 192 -16.64 -21.04 5.94
N ALA A 193 -17.30 -22.17 5.69
CA ALA A 193 -16.64 -23.43 5.38
C ALA A 193 -15.81 -23.34 4.09
N GLU A 194 -16.36 -22.71 3.05
CA GLU A 194 -15.69 -22.50 1.76
C GLU A 194 -14.47 -21.58 1.91
N MET A 195 -14.65 -20.44 2.61
CA MET A 195 -13.57 -19.48 2.85
C MET A 195 -12.43 -20.10 3.68
N LEU A 196 -12.75 -20.88 4.71
CA LEU A 196 -11.74 -21.58 5.51
C LEU A 196 -11.04 -22.71 4.72
N SER A 197 -11.75 -23.41 3.83
CA SER A 197 -11.17 -24.41 2.93
C SER A 197 -10.18 -23.76 1.96
N PHE A 198 -10.51 -22.59 1.41
CA PHE A 198 -9.58 -21.80 0.60
C PHE A 198 -8.29 -21.48 1.40
N TRP A 199 -8.45 -20.94 2.61
CA TRP A 199 -7.30 -20.56 3.42
C TRP A 199 -6.43 -21.74 3.85
N SER A 200 -7.04 -22.89 4.13
CA SER A 200 -6.29 -24.12 4.41
C SER A 200 -5.35 -24.52 3.27
N LYS A 201 -5.72 -24.25 2.01
CA LYS A 201 -4.83 -24.48 0.86
C LYS A 201 -3.67 -23.49 0.76
N VAL A 202 -3.82 -22.30 1.34
CA VAL A 202 -2.70 -21.36 1.48
C VAL A 202 -1.76 -21.84 2.61
N GLU A 203 -2.33 -22.29 3.74
CA GLU A 203 -1.56 -22.78 4.88
C GLU A 203 -0.77 -24.06 4.58
N ASP A 204 -1.31 -24.96 3.76
CA ASP A 204 -0.64 -26.21 3.36
C ASP A 204 0.27 -26.05 2.12
N GLY A 205 0.34 -24.87 1.54
CA GLY A 205 1.18 -24.55 0.37
C GLY A 205 0.61 -24.99 -0.98
N THR A 206 -0.59 -25.55 -1.03
CA THR A 206 -1.28 -25.87 -2.31
C THR A 206 -1.50 -24.60 -3.13
N ILE A 207 -1.83 -23.50 -2.47
CA ILE A 207 -1.86 -22.16 -3.06
C ILE A 207 -0.59 -21.44 -2.62
N PRO A 208 0.27 -21.03 -3.55
CA PRO A 208 1.58 -20.46 -3.21
C PRO A 208 1.45 -19.09 -2.53
N THR A 209 2.34 -18.84 -1.59
CA THR A 209 2.59 -17.52 -1.02
C THR A 209 3.52 -16.73 -1.94
N ARG A 210 3.19 -15.47 -2.17
CA ARG A 210 3.93 -14.51 -2.99
C ARG A 210 4.05 -13.18 -2.24
N VAL A 211 4.86 -12.27 -2.76
CA VAL A 211 4.74 -10.85 -2.38
C VAL A 211 3.46 -10.30 -2.96
N THR A 212 2.65 -9.66 -2.13
CA THR A 212 1.36 -9.08 -2.52
C THR A 212 1.27 -7.63 -2.08
N HIS A 213 0.54 -6.84 -2.83
CA HIS A 213 0.27 -5.43 -2.52
C HIS A 213 -0.70 -5.32 -1.33
N ASN A 214 -1.73 -6.17 -1.31
CA ASN A 214 -2.80 -6.25 -0.30
C ASN A 214 -3.74 -5.03 -0.20
N ASP A 215 -3.58 -4.03 -1.07
CA ASP A 215 -4.51 -2.89 -1.22
C ASP A 215 -4.54 -2.46 -2.69
N THR A 216 -5.10 -3.31 -3.56
CA THR A 216 -5.04 -3.17 -5.02
C THR A 216 -6.11 -2.27 -5.60
N LYS A 217 -6.47 -1.21 -4.89
CA LYS A 217 -7.36 -0.15 -5.41
C LYS A 217 -6.74 0.49 -6.66
N ILE A 218 -7.60 0.93 -7.58
CA ILE A 218 -7.11 1.56 -8.82
C ILE A 218 -6.32 2.85 -8.58
N ASN A 219 -6.60 3.58 -7.50
CA ASN A 219 -5.85 4.78 -7.14
C ASN A 219 -4.43 4.50 -6.61
N ASN A 220 -4.09 3.22 -6.38
CA ASN A 220 -2.75 2.76 -6.05
C ASN A 220 -1.95 2.34 -7.30
N ILE A 221 -2.49 2.57 -8.50
CA ILE A 221 -1.79 2.43 -9.77
C ILE A 221 -1.64 3.82 -10.39
N LEU A 222 -0.40 4.20 -10.72
CA LEU A 222 -0.11 5.40 -11.49
C LEU A 222 -0.11 5.11 -12.98
N PHE A 223 -0.71 6.02 -13.72
CA PHE A 223 -0.75 6.02 -15.18
C PHE A 223 -0.02 7.25 -15.70
N ASP A 224 0.52 7.17 -16.89
CA ASP A 224 1.00 8.35 -17.60
C ASP A 224 -0.16 9.16 -18.19
N LYS A 225 0.15 10.30 -18.83
CA LYS A 225 -0.86 11.17 -19.47
C LYS A 225 -1.53 10.53 -20.70
N GLN A 226 -0.95 9.46 -21.25
CA GLN A 226 -1.49 8.65 -22.34
C GLN A 226 -2.39 7.52 -21.83
N GLY A 227 -2.47 7.35 -20.51
CA GLY A 227 -3.24 6.30 -19.83
C GLY A 227 -2.55 4.95 -19.81
N GLU A 228 -1.23 4.90 -20.03
CA GLU A 228 -0.47 3.67 -19.87
C GLU A 228 0.00 3.48 -18.41
N VAL A 229 0.06 2.22 -17.97
CA VAL A 229 0.46 1.88 -16.61
C VAL A 229 1.93 2.17 -16.37
N LEU A 230 2.23 2.96 -15.35
CA LEU A 230 3.60 3.22 -14.88
C LEU A 230 3.98 2.25 -13.75
N CYS A 231 3.42 2.40 -12.56
CA CYS A 231 3.80 1.61 -11.40
C CYS A 231 2.68 1.54 -10.35
N ALA A 232 2.84 0.60 -9.40
CA ALA A 232 2.07 0.57 -8.17
C ALA A 232 2.71 1.48 -7.11
N ILE A 233 1.86 2.13 -6.30
CA ILE A 233 2.22 3.01 -5.19
C ILE A 233 1.46 2.59 -3.92
N ASP A 234 1.71 3.27 -2.79
CA ASP A 234 1.07 2.99 -1.49
C ASP A 234 1.34 1.56 -1.00
N LEU A 235 2.63 1.22 -0.90
CA LEU A 235 3.12 -0.12 -0.56
C LEU A 235 3.14 -0.40 0.95
N ASP A 236 2.40 0.34 1.77
CA ASP A 236 2.37 0.20 3.23
C ASP A 236 1.88 -1.18 3.68
N THR A 237 1.08 -1.84 2.86
CA THR A 237 0.53 -3.18 3.10
C THR A 237 1.30 -4.31 2.41
N VAL A 238 2.46 -3.98 1.79
CA VAL A 238 3.23 -5.00 1.08
C VAL A 238 3.81 -6.02 2.05
N MET A 239 3.42 -7.27 1.88
CA MET A 239 3.89 -8.42 2.68
C MET A 239 3.59 -9.73 1.94
N ALA A 240 4.02 -10.84 2.54
CA ALA A 240 3.74 -12.15 1.97
C ALA A 240 2.27 -12.54 2.17
N SER A 241 1.59 -12.92 1.07
CA SER A 241 0.25 -13.47 1.09
C SER A 241 0.01 -14.30 -0.20
N THR A 242 -1.22 -14.50 -0.63
CA THR A 242 -1.52 -15.10 -1.92
C THR A 242 -1.94 -14.05 -2.94
N SER A 243 -1.46 -14.14 -4.18
CA SER A 243 -1.87 -13.26 -5.29
C SER A 243 -3.39 -13.26 -5.53
N LEU A 244 -4.10 -14.30 -5.07
CA LEU A 244 -5.56 -14.37 -5.14
C LEU A 244 -6.25 -13.33 -4.23
N ASN A 245 -5.59 -12.89 -3.15
CA ASN A 245 -6.09 -11.78 -2.33
C ASN A 245 -6.02 -10.46 -3.10
N ASP A 246 -4.91 -10.18 -3.79
CA ASP A 246 -4.77 -8.99 -4.65
C ASP A 246 -5.81 -9.01 -5.77
N PHE A 247 -6.01 -10.16 -6.42
CA PHE A 247 -7.03 -10.33 -7.45
C PHE A 247 -8.44 -10.05 -6.92
N GLY A 248 -8.80 -10.63 -5.77
CA GLY A 248 -10.11 -10.43 -5.15
C GLY A 248 -10.34 -8.98 -4.73
N ASP A 249 -9.32 -8.31 -4.19
CA ASP A 249 -9.41 -6.90 -3.78
C ASP A 249 -9.52 -5.96 -4.99
N ALA A 250 -8.78 -6.24 -6.07
CA ALA A 250 -8.90 -5.50 -7.33
C ALA A 250 -10.33 -5.59 -7.89
N ILE A 251 -10.90 -6.80 -8.00
CA ILE A 251 -12.30 -6.98 -8.45
C ILE A 251 -13.26 -6.20 -7.57
N ARG A 252 -13.16 -6.33 -6.24
CA ARG A 252 -14.00 -5.61 -5.29
C ARG A 252 -13.92 -4.09 -5.49
N SER A 253 -12.74 -3.57 -5.79
CA SER A 253 -12.48 -2.14 -5.97
C SER A 253 -12.94 -1.62 -7.34
N TYR A 254 -12.73 -2.40 -8.42
CA TYR A 254 -12.96 -1.95 -9.80
C TYR A 254 -14.41 -2.18 -10.27
N ALA A 255 -15.14 -3.11 -9.66
CA ALA A 255 -16.51 -3.45 -10.05
C ALA A 255 -17.60 -2.62 -9.35
N LYS A 256 -17.25 -1.47 -8.78
CA LYS A 256 -18.18 -0.57 -8.06
C LYS A 256 -18.83 0.47 -8.97
#